data_f6fa446b3217c30d7adfa795c6470a0d
#
_entry.id   f6fa446b3217c30d7adfa795c6470a0d
#
_cell.length_a   1.000
_cell.length_b   1.000
_cell.length_c   1.000
_cell.angle_alpha   90.00
_cell.angle_beta   90.00
_cell.angle_gamma   90.00
#
_symmetry.space_group_name_H-M   'P 1'
#
loop_
_entity.id
_entity.type
_entity.pdbx_description
1 polymer ?
#
loop_
_entity_poly.entity_id
_entity_poly.type
_entity_poly.pdbx_seq_one_letter_code
_entity_poly.pdbx_strand_id
1 'polypeptide(L)'
;VIKFLEKLSKGTPQHWASGSFKVRDLLKRWPATRPIRLLYIELRNSLRGLPRWRALRGADARVWTSACSSAKGPKVLVASSVGAHMIANSLDSMLAVALTLRGARVHGLLCDGALPACLACEANLWPDQQHFTKHGPSRTLCGPCFRPARRMWSGFGLPIHFLSRHLADEDRAACWRIAQTVAEAEIDSYEHLGVRAGMHARSGALRYFARGTLDEEPHALSVRRRFLAAALMATSALDRLFTAEAFDACVAHHGLYVPQGLLVDLSRKHNVRMATWNVAYRAGSFIFSHDDTYHFTLMNEPVTNWESLVLDEPLQAALDDYMQSRATGSKDWVSYQDNTGFSTSEMKERYGIDLTKPTVSAFTNVLWDAQVFYPSNAFPSMLDWLFDTVRYFARRHDLQLVVRVHPAEVRNPVRSRQTVVDELARAFPQLPDNVHVIAPTAPVNSYALARHSNAAVIYGTKMGVELSYMGIPTIVAGESWARNKGVTLDADSRAAYFALLDKLPLSGGLDEETRRRAARYAFHFFFRRTIPFEFLTVRKGAWPPFRLELADLAPLRPGRSPGLDLVCDGITKGTPFIYAAETLIRQGRSSH
;
A
#
# COMPACT_ATOMS: atom_id res chain seq x y z
N VAL A 1 22.19 -22.65 -19.31
CA VAL A 1 21.24 -22.42 -18.22
C VAL A 1 21.67 -21.21 -17.38
N ILE A 2 22.92 -21.17 -16.86
CA ILE A 2 23.41 -20.07 -16.01
C ILE A 2 23.42 -18.71 -16.76
N LYS A 3 23.96 -18.65 -18.00
CA LYS A 3 23.91 -17.43 -18.84
C LYS A 3 22.48 -17.01 -19.24
N PHE A 4 21.55 -17.96 -19.33
CA PHE A 4 20.14 -17.69 -19.58
C PHE A 4 19.46 -17.10 -18.33
N LEU A 5 19.79 -17.60 -17.14
CA LEU A 5 19.31 -17.11 -15.86
C LEU A 5 19.88 -15.72 -15.51
N GLU A 6 21.14 -15.44 -15.86
CA GLU A 6 21.75 -14.11 -15.71
C GLU A 6 21.10 -13.06 -16.64
N LYS A 7 20.71 -13.45 -17.84
CA LYS A 7 19.98 -12.58 -18.77
C LYS A 7 18.57 -12.27 -18.27
N LEU A 8 17.96 -13.20 -17.52
CA LEU A 8 16.67 -13.01 -16.85
C LEU A 8 16.76 -12.11 -15.59
N SER A 9 17.93 -12.03 -14.94
CA SER A 9 18.12 -11.23 -13.73
C SER A 9 18.49 -9.78 -14.01
N LYS A 10 19.02 -9.46 -15.21
CA LYS A 10 19.47 -8.11 -15.60
C LYS A 10 18.46 -7.30 -16.42
N GLY A 11 17.32 -7.90 -16.80
CA GLY A 11 16.26 -7.22 -17.54
C GLY A 11 15.43 -6.31 -16.63
N THR A 12 15.50 -5.00 -16.84
CA THR A 12 14.55 -4.03 -16.29
C THR A 12 13.14 -4.32 -16.79
N PRO A 13 12.07 -3.98 -16.05
CA PRO A 13 10.68 -4.26 -16.42
C PRO A 13 10.24 -3.72 -17.79
N GLN A 14 10.98 -2.78 -18.35
CA GLN A 14 10.64 -2.08 -19.60
C GLN A 14 10.87 -2.89 -20.90
N HIS A 15 11.72 -3.91 -20.91
CA HIS A 15 12.03 -4.67 -22.13
C HIS A 15 11.20 -5.94 -22.38
N TRP A 16 10.14 -6.17 -21.60
CA TRP A 16 9.35 -7.41 -21.68
C TRP A 16 8.07 -7.31 -22.51
N ALA A 17 7.91 -6.28 -23.32
CA ALA A 17 6.60 -5.90 -23.87
C ALA A 17 6.17 -6.61 -25.16
N SER A 18 6.96 -7.37 -25.89
CA SER A 18 6.47 -7.80 -27.22
C SER A 18 6.70 -9.23 -27.71
N GLY A 19 7.47 -10.07 -27.07
CA GLY A 19 7.69 -11.42 -27.62
C GLY A 19 7.76 -12.54 -26.59
N SER A 20 8.30 -12.26 -25.42
CA SER A 20 8.51 -13.25 -24.35
C SER A 20 7.24 -13.55 -23.53
N PHE A 21 6.19 -12.77 -23.73
CA PHE A 21 4.93 -12.88 -22.97
C PHE A 21 4.20 -14.20 -23.23
N LYS A 22 4.10 -14.61 -24.49
CA LYS A 22 3.37 -15.85 -24.88
C LYS A 22 4.05 -17.13 -24.36
N VAL A 23 5.37 -17.22 -24.42
CA VAL A 23 6.12 -18.40 -23.95
C VAL A 23 6.08 -18.50 -22.42
N ARG A 24 6.20 -17.38 -21.71
CA ARG A 24 6.12 -17.33 -20.24
C ARG A 24 4.75 -17.73 -19.73
N ASP A 25 3.68 -17.31 -20.41
CA ASP A 25 2.31 -17.64 -20.02
C ASP A 25 1.93 -19.06 -20.40
N LEU A 26 2.48 -19.58 -21.50
CA LEU A 26 2.38 -21.01 -21.86
C LEU A 26 3.09 -21.88 -20.80
N LEU A 27 4.31 -21.51 -20.41
CA LEU A 27 5.07 -22.20 -19.36
C LEU A 27 4.39 -22.13 -17.99
N LYS A 28 3.64 -21.06 -17.69
CA LYS A 28 2.83 -20.97 -16.47
C LYS A 28 1.64 -21.93 -16.48
N ARG A 29 1.06 -22.21 -17.62
CA ARG A 29 -0.10 -23.10 -17.79
C ARG A 29 0.25 -24.59 -17.76
N TRP A 30 1.52 -24.95 -17.91
CA TRP A 30 1.92 -26.35 -17.98
C TRP A 30 2.24 -26.92 -16.58
N PRO A 31 1.51 -27.94 -16.10
CA PRO A 31 1.74 -28.54 -14.77
C PRO A 31 3.15 -29.09 -14.59
N ALA A 32 3.76 -29.63 -15.63
CA ALA A 32 5.11 -30.18 -15.62
C ALA A 32 6.21 -29.14 -15.32
N THR A 33 5.98 -27.84 -15.56
CA THR A 33 6.96 -26.78 -15.28
C THR A 33 6.90 -26.29 -13.82
N ARG A 34 5.94 -26.76 -13.03
CA ARG A 34 5.72 -26.38 -11.64
C ARG A 34 6.94 -26.56 -10.73
N PRO A 35 7.65 -27.71 -10.73
CA PRO A 35 8.85 -27.89 -9.89
C PRO A 35 9.94 -26.87 -10.21
N ILE A 36 10.17 -26.61 -11.52
CA ILE A 36 11.18 -25.66 -11.97
C ILE A 36 10.82 -24.23 -11.54
N ARG A 37 9.53 -23.87 -11.60
CA ARG A 37 9.06 -22.55 -11.13
C ARG A 37 9.23 -22.39 -9.62
N LEU A 38 8.94 -23.41 -8.84
CA LEU A 38 9.11 -23.39 -7.39
C LEU A 38 10.59 -23.28 -7.02
N LEU A 39 11.46 -24.03 -7.66
CA LEU A 39 12.91 -23.93 -7.49
C LEU A 39 13.42 -22.54 -7.87
N TYR A 40 12.93 -21.98 -8.98
CA TYR A 40 13.26 -20.61 -9.39
C TYR A 40 12.81 -19.57 -8.37
N ILE A 41 11.58 -19.67 -7.83
CA ILE A 41 11.06 -18.76 -6.79
C ILE A 41 11.90 -18.89 -5.52
N GLU A 42 12.25 -20.09 -5.10
CA GLU A 42 13.07 -20.34 -3.91
C GLU A 42 14.49 -19.79 -4.09
N LEU A 43 15.13 -20.05 -5.23
CA LEU A 43 16.45 -19.51 -5.57
C LEU A 43 16.43 -17.99 -5.67
N ARG A 44 15.45 -17.43 -6.36
CA ARG A 44 15.24 -15.98 -6.46
C ARG A 44 15.07 -15.32 -5.09
N ASN A 45 14.26 -15.92 -4.21
CA ASN A 45 14.04 -15.38 -2.87
C ASN A 45 15.30 -15.52 -1.99
N SER A 46 16.08 -16.57 -2.17
CA SER A 46 17.36 -16.76 -1.47
C SER A 46 18.45 -15.78 -1.94
N LEU A 47 18.42 -15.40 -3.23
CA LEU A 47 19.38 -14.45 -3.83
C LEU A 47 18.99 -12.98 -3.63
N ARG A 48 17.75 -12.68 -3.24
CA ARG A 48 17.21 -11.30 -3.14
C ARG A 48 17.66 -10.50 -1.94
N GLY A 49 18.59 -11.00 -1.15
CA GLY A 49 19.29 -10.17 -0.18
C GLY A 49 18.49 -9.81 1.07
N LEU A 50 17.79 -10.78 1.67
CA LEU A 50 17.34 -10.62 3.06
C LEU A 50 18.57 -10.31 3.95
N PRO A 51 18.42 -9.47 4.98
CA PRO A 51 19.50 -9.14 5.88
C PRO A 51 20.13 -10.40 6.49
N ARG A 52 21.46 -10.44 6.55
CA ARG A 52 22.21 -11.59 7.11
C ARG A 52 22.42 -11.39 8.62
N TRP A 53 21.35 -11.34 9.37
CA TRP A 53 21.37 -11.04 10.79
C TRP A 53 22.32 -11.92 11.61
N ARG A 54 22.49 -13.19 11.23
CA ARG A 54 23.44 -14.07 11.91
C ARG A 54 24.89 -13.57 11.81
N ALA A 55 25.26 -13.02 10.66
CA ALA A 55 26.60 -12.44 10.47
C ALA A 55 26.75 -11.12 11.23
N LEU A 56 25.77 -10.22 11.13
CA LEU A 56 25.75 -8.95 11.86
C LEU A 56 25.76 -9.17 13.38
N ARG A 57 24.96 -10.09 13.86
CA ARG A 57 24.96 -10.50 15.28
C ARG A 57 26.29 -11.09 15.70
N GLY A 58 26.97 -11.84 14.83
CA GLY A 58 28.30 -12.39 15.10
C GLY A 58 29.36 -11.31 15.29
N ALA A 59 29.32 -10.24 14.47
CA ALA A 59 30.21 -9.07 14.59
C ALA A 59 30.02 -8.35 15.95
N ASP A 60 28.78 -8.25 16.43
CA ASP A 60 28.40 -7.59 17.69
C ASP A 60 27.86 -8.57 18.74
N ALA A 61 28.42 -9.78 18.82
CA ALA A 61 27.87 -10.87 19.64
C ALA A 61 27.66 -10.49 21.12
N ARG A 62 28.62 -9.77 21.71
CA ARG A 62 28.52 -9.32 23.12
C ARG A 62 27.37 -8.34 23.33
N VAL A 63 27.24 -7.37 22.42
CA VAL A 63 26.17 -6.35 22.47
C VAL A 63 24.81 -7.01 22.34
N TRP A 64 24.67 -7.91 21.36
CA TRP A 64 23.41 -8.61 21.14
C TRP A 64 23.02 -9.50 22.32
N THR A 65 23.95 -10.29 22.84
CA THR A 65 23.71 -11.17 24.01
C THR A 65 23.32 -10.35 25.23
N SER A 66 24.03 -9.23 25.50
CA SER A 66 23.70 -8.32 26.58
C SER A 66 22.29 -7.72 26.40
N ALA A 67 21.96 -7.23 25.19
CA ALA A 67 20.65 -6.67 24.91
C ALA A 67 19.51 -7.69 25.15
N CYS A 68 19.67 -8.92 24.67
CA CYS A 68 18.68 -9.98 24.87
C CYS A 68 18.52 -10.36 26.37
N SER A 69 19.62 -10.49 27.11
CA SER A 69 19.58 -10.89 28.53
C SER A 69 19.09 -9.78 29.46
N SER A 70 19.32 -8.52 29.11
CA SER A 70 18.88 -7.37 29.89
C SER A 70 17.50 -6.82 29.50
N ALA A 71 16.83 -7.40 28.51
CA ALA A 71 15.53 -6.96 28.03
C ALA A 71 14.43 -7.14 29.11
N LYS A 72 14.01 -6.04 29.73
CA LYS A 72 12.95 -5.98 30.77
C LYS A 72 11.83 -5.02 30.40
N GLY A 73 11.93 -4.37 29.24
CA GLY A 73 10.95 -3.43 28.72
C GLY A 73 9.69 -4.09 28.17
N PRO A 74 8.87 -3.35 27.41
CA PRO A 74 7.63 -3.84 26.86
C PRO A 74 7.81 -5.12 26.04
N LYS A 75 6.81 -6.01 26.11
CA LYS A 75 6.74 -7.23 25.29
C LYS A 75 6.10 -6.90 23.95
N VAL A 76 6.88 -6.98 22.88
CA VAL A 76 6.48 -6.52 21.54
C VAL A 76 6.39 -7.70 20.57
N LEU A 77 5.24 -7.88 19.94
CA LEU A 77 5.06 -8.81 18.82
C LEU A 77 5.40 -8.12 17.50
N VAL A 78 6.42 -8.57 16.80
CA VAL A 78 6.70 -8.16 15.42
C VAL A 78 6.11 -9.20 14.46
N ALA A 79 4.98 -8.85 13.87
CA ALA A 79 4.14 -9.79 13.13
C ALA A 79 4.49 -9.81 11.63
N SER A 80 5.65 -10.40 11.29
CA SER A 80 6.11 -10.61 9.92
C SER A 80 5.44 -11.84 9.28
N SER A 81 4.12 -11.86 9.32
CA SER A 81 3.29 -13.03 9.04
C SER A 81 3.43 -13.59 7.63
N VAL A 82 3.75 -12.78 6.60
CA VAL A 82 3.89 -13.22 5.21
C VAL A 82 5.36 -13.23 4.78
N GLY A 83 5.99 -14.40 4.91
CA GLY A 83 7.43 -14.57 4.68
C GLY A 83 7.92 -14.25 3.26
N ALA A 84 7.06 -14.37 2.24
CA ALA A 84 7.40 -14.00 0.87
C ALA A 84 7.43 -12.48 0.62
N HIS A 85 6.88 -11.68 1.53
CA HIS A 85 6.88 -10.23 1.42
C HIS A 85 8.24 -9.65 1.86
N MET A 86 9.18 -9.55 0.93
CA MET A 86 10.59 -9.22 1.21
C MET A 86 10.78 -7.87 1.90
N ILE A 87 9.98 -6.86 1.52
CA ILE A 87 10.03 -5.53 2.14
C ILE A 87 9.63 -5.66 3.61
N ALA A 88 8.50 -6.32 3.89
CA ALA A 88 8.03 -6.51 5.26
C ALA A 88 9.05 -7.28 6.09
N ASN A 89 9.54 -8.42 5.60
CA ASN A 89 10.55 -9.17 6.34
C ASN A 89 11.82 -8.37 6.62
N SER A 90 12.28 -7.57 5.68
CA SER A 90 13.49 -6.74 5.88
C SER A 90 13.27 -5.70 6.97
N LEU A 91 12.18 -4.94 6.89
CA LEU A 91 11.89 -3.89 7.86
C LEU A 91 11.48 -4.45 9.23
N ASP A 92 10.57 -5.43 9.27
CA ASP A 92 10.14 -6.04 10.53
C ASP A 92 11.32 -6.67 11.29
N SER A 93 12.22 -7.34 10.58
CA SER A 93 13.41 -7.91 11.19
C SER A 93 14.38 -6.84 11.72
N MET A 94 14.50 -5.72 11.03
CA MET A 94 15.29 -4.58 11.48
C MET A 94 14.66 -3.94 12.73
N LEU A 95 13.34 -3.76 12.74
CA LEU A 95 12.61 -3.28 13.91
C LEU A 95 12.76 -4.22 15.11
N ALA A 96 12.72 -5.54 14.88
CA ALA A 96 12.94 -6.52 15.95
C ALA A 96 14.32 -6.34 16.60
N VAL A 97 15.37 -6.13 15.81
CA VAL A 97 16.72 -5.86 16.32
C VAL A 97 16.77 -4.52 17.06
N ALA A 98 16.26 -3.45 16.46
CA ALA A 98 16.30 -2.12 17.04
C ALA A 98 15.54 -2.02 18.38
N LEU A 99 14.36 -2.65 18.46
CA LEU A 99 13.57 -2.73 19.69
C LEU A 99 14.28 -3.54 20.79
N THR A 100 14.92 -4.68 20.44
CA THR A 100 15.70 -5.47 21.39
C THR A 100 16.88 -4.68 21.93
N LEU A 101 17.59 -3.93 21.07
CA LEU A 101 18.70 -3.04 21.48
C LEU A 101 18.26 -1.89 22.41
N ARG A 102 16.95 -1.58 22.46
CA ARG A 102 16.31 -0.61 23.37
C ARG A 102 15.65 -1.27 24.58
N GLY A 103 15.93 -2.55 24.80
CA GLY A 103 15.49 -3.29 25.98
C GLY A 103 14.07 -3.88 25.90
N ALA A 104 13.39 -3.83 24.75
CA ALA A 104 12.11 -4.50 24.58
C ALA A 104 12.27 -6.02 24.49
N ARG A 105 11.29 -6.76 25.03
CA ARG A 105 11.17 -8.23 24.91
C ARG A 105 10.47 -8.56 23.60
N VAL A 106 11.23 -8.79 22.55
CA VAL A 106 10.68 -8.94 21.20
C VAL A 106 10.39 -10.39 20.87
N HIS A 107 9.19 -10.64 20.34
CA HIS A 107 8.75 -11.92 19.79
C HIS A 107 8.42 -11.75 18.29
N GLY A 108 8.77 -12.73 17.47
CA GLY A 108 8.38 -12.79 16.07
C GLY A 108 7.12 -13.61 15.85
N LEU A 109 6.33 -13.28 14.80
CA LEU A 109 5.23 -14.11 14.32
C LEU A 109 5.41 -14.44 12.85
N LEU A 110 5.34 -15.71 12.49
CA LEU A 110 5.40 -16.21 11.11
C LEU A 110 4.21 -17.12 10.80
N CYS A 111 3.65 -16.98 9.60
CA CYS A 111 2.74 -17.98 9.04
C CYS A 111 3.56 -19.12 8.43
N ASP A 112 3.36 -20.32 8.94
CA ASP A 112 4.03 -21.56 8.50
C ASP A 112 3.18 -22.39 7.53
N GLY A 113 2.28 -21.73 6.80
CA GLY A 113 1.34 -22.36 5.86
C GLY A 113 0.02 -22.78 6.50
N ALA A 114 -0.29 -22.24 7.68
CA ALA A 114 -1.51 -22.55 8.43
C ALA A 114 -2.80 -22.12 7.74
N LEU A 115 -2.74 -21.07 6.91
CA LEU A 115 -3.93 -20.43 6.34
C LEU A 115 -4.23 -20.94 4.92
N PRO A 116 -5.52 -21.18 4.59
CA PRO A 116 -5.94 -21.61 3.26
C PRO A 116 -5.90 -20.50 2.18
N ALA A 117 -5.77 -19.24 2.57
CA ALA A 117 -5.55 -18.08 1.70
C ALA A 117 -4.84 -16.95 2.48
N CYS A 118 -4.16 -16.06 1.80
CA CYS A 118 -3.52 -14.90 2.41
C CYS A 118 -3.16 -13.84 1.37
N LEU A 119 -2.63 -12.71 1.83
CA LEU A 119 -2.12 -11.59 1.00
C LEU A 119 -1.22 -12.01 -0.17
N ALA A 120 -0.46 -13.11 -0.04
CA ALA A 120 0.43 -13.58 -1.10
C ALA A 120 -0.29 -14.32 -2.25
N CYS A 121 -1.60 -14.60 -2.11
CA CYS A 121 -2.39 -15.27 -3.13
C CYS A 121 -2.89 -14.27 -4.17
N GLU A 122 -2.68 -14.58 -5.45
CA GLU A 122 -3.09 -13.78 -6.60
C GLU A 122 -3.56 -14.70 -7.72
N ALA A 123 -4.66 -14.37 -8.41
CA ALA A 123 -5.24 -15.20 -9.48
C ALA A 123 -4.22 -15.53 -10.60
N ASN A 124 -3.31 -14.61 -10.89
CA ASN A 124 -2.27 -14.82 -11.89
C ASN A 124 -1.26 -15.93 -11.53
N LEU A 125 -1.17 -16.34 -10.26
CA LEU A 125 -0.32 -17.46 -9.82
C LEU A 125 -1.00 -18.82 -10.03
N TRP A 126 -2.32 -18.83 -10.21
CA TRP A 126 -3.14 -20.02 -10.48
C TRP A 126 -3.95 -19.80 -11.76
N PRO A 127 -3.36 -20.10 -12.93
CA PRO A 127 -4.10 -20.04 -14.19
C PRO A 127 -5.35 -20.94 -14.17
N ASP A 128 -5.25 -22.10 -13.50
CA ASP A 128 -6.39 -22.92 -13.12
C ASP A 128 -6.89 -22.48 -11.73
N GLN A 129 -7.86 -21.60 -11.71
CA GLN A 129 -8.48 -21.11 -10.48
C GLN A 129 -9.20 -22.22 -9.70
N GLN A 130 -9.74 -23.23 -10.37
CA GLN A 130 -10.36 -24.38 -9.73
C GLN A 130 -9.35 -25.13 -8.83
N HIS A 131 -8.09 -25.22 -9.24
CA HIS A 131 -7.05 -25.77 -8.39
C HIS A 131 -6.85 -24.97 -7.09
N PHE A 132 -6.87 -23.63 -7.16
CA PHE A 132 -6.79 -22.81 -5.96
C PHE A 132 -8.00 -23.00 -5.05
N THR A 133 -9.22 -23.06 -5.62
CA THR A 133 -10.43 -23.25 -4.82
C THR A 133 -10.47 -24.60 -4.11
N LYS A 134 -9.83 -25.64 -4.66
CA LYS A 134 -9.75 -26.98 -4.05
C LYS A 134 -8.60 -27.11 -3.05
N HIS A 135 -7.41 -26.64 -3.41
CA HIS A 135 -6.15 -26.96 -2.70
C HIS A 135 -5.50 -25.77 -1.99
N GLY A 136 -5.89 -24.52 -2.33
CA GLY A 136 -5.26 -23.31 -1.77
C GLY A 136 -3.77 -23.19 -2.09
N PRO A 137 -3.02 -22.37 -1.32
CA PRO A 137 -1.62 -22.07 -1.60
C PRO A 137 -0.62 -23.09 -1.04
N SER A 138 -1.04 -24.00 -0.14
CA SER A 138 -0.14 -24.76 0.76
C SER A 138 0.99 -25.49 0.04
N ARG A 139 0.69 -26.16 -1.08
CA ARG A 139 1.69 -26.97 -1.83
C ARG A 139 2.50 -26.16 -2.86
N THR A 140 2.13 -24.90 -3.12
CA THR A 140 2.74 -24.12 -4.21
C THR A 140 3.50 -22.90 -3.72
N LEU A 141 2.96 -22.22 -2.73
CA LEU A 141 3.44 -20.91 -2.29
C LEU A 141 3.99 -20.93 -0.86
N CYS A 142 3.38 -21.68 0.05
CA CYS A 142 3.70 -21.61 1.48
C CYS A 142 5.13 -22.03 1.80
N GLY A 143 5.65 -23.09 1.20
CA GLY A 143 7.03 -23.53 1.42
C GLY A 143 8.07 -22.45 1.02
N PRO A 144 8.06 -21.97 -0.23
CA PRO A 144 8.90 -20.84 -0.68
C PRO A 144 8.69 -19.53 0.10
N CYS A 145 7.50 -19.33 0.68
CA CYS A 145 7.20 -18.19 1.55
C CYS A 145 7.87 -18.32 2.92
N PHE A 146 7.63 -19.44 3.60
CA PHE A 146 8.02 -19.64 4.99
C PHE A 146 9.52 -19.89 5.19
N ARG A 147 10.16 -20.74 4.37
CA ARG A 147 11.55 -21.17 4.61
C ARG A 147 12.58 -20.05 4.68
N PRO A 148 12.61 -19.06 3.76
CA PRO A 148 13.55 -17.95 3.84
C PRO A 148 13.33 -17.10 5.10
N ALA A 149 12.07 -16.77 5.42
CA ALA A 149 11.72 -16.00 6.59
C ALA A 149 12.12 -16.73 7.88
N ARG A 150 11.77 -18.01 8.03
CA ARG A 150 12.18 -18.82 9.17
C ARG A 150 13.70 -18.83 9.34
N ARG A 151 14.47 -19.03 8.26
CA ARG A 151 15.94 -19.03 8.30
C ARG A 151 16.49 -17.69 8.78
N MET A 152 15.91 -16.58 8.33
CA MET A 152 16.30 -15.24 8.75
C MET A 152 15.97 -15.02 10.25
N TRP A 153 14.73 -15.28 10.66
CA TRP A 153 14.26 -15.08 12.02
C TRP A 153 14.97 -16.00 13.04
N SER A 154 15.23 -17.27 12.70
CA SER A 154 16.00 -18.17 13.57
C SER A 154 17.42 -17.69 13.85
N GLY A 155 17.95 -16.78 13.02
CA GLY A 155 19.26 -16.16 13.23
C GLY A 155 19.33 -15.24 14.45
N PHE A 156 18.21 -14.75 14.97
CA PHE A 156 18.19 -13.82 16.11
C PHE A 156 18.34 -14.49 17.48
N GLY A 157 17.81 -15.71 17.65
CA GLY A 157 17.66 -16.35 18.97
C GLY A 157 16.53 -15.74 19.80
N LEU A 158 15.63 -14.94 19.17
CA LEU A 158 14.41 -14.43 19.78
C LEU A 158 13.27 -15.46 19.73
N PRO A 159 12.28 -15.41 20.64
CA PRO A 159 11.08 -16.23 20.56
C PRO A 159 10.33 -16.01 19.23
N ILE A 160 9.92 -17.11 18.60
CA ILE A 160 9.16 -17.07 17.34
C ILE A 160 7.89 -17.90 17.52
N HIS A 161 6.74 -17.25 17.29
CA HIS A 161 5.44 -17.91 17.23
C HIS A 161 5.15 -18.34 15.79
N PHE A 162 4.65 -19.55 15.63
CA PHE A 162 4.15 -20.08 14.37
C PHE A 162 2.63 -20.16 14.45
N LEU A 163 1.96 -19.63 13.43
CA LEU A 163 0.50 -19.50 13.45
C LEU A 163 -0.19 -20.86 13.64
N SER A 164 0.37 -21.95 13.07
CA SER A 164 -0.19 -23.29 13.21
C SER A 164 -0.22 -23.79 14.65
N ARG A 165 0.69 -23.34 15.52
CA ARG A 165 0.77 -23.77 16.92
C ARG A 165 -0.35 -23.22 17.80
N HIS A 166 -1.02 -22.17 17.33
CA HIS A 166 -2.13 -21.52 18.01
C HIS A 166 -3.49 -21.88 17.40
N LEU A 167 -3.54 -22.87 16.49
CA LEU A 167 -4.74 -23.28 15.77
C LEU A 167 -4.90 -24.80 15.87
N ALA A 168 -5.85 -25.25 16.68
CA ALA A 168 -6.18 -26.66 16.80
C ALA A 168 -6.91 -27.20 15.54
N ASP A 169 -6.91 -28.51 15.37
CA ASP A 169 -7.57 -29.13 14.21
C ASP A 169 -9.10 -28.99 14.27
N GLU A 170 -9.68 -28.98 15.47
CA GLU A 170 -11.09 -28.71 15.71
C GLU A 170 -11.47 -27.30 15.25
N ASP A 171 -10.61 -26.29 15.50
CA ASP A 171 -10.84 -24.93 15.02
C ASP A 171 -10.79 -24.85 13.51
N ARG A 172 -9.84 -25.55 12.89
CA ARG A 172 -9.74 -25.61 11.42
C ARG A 172 -11.03 -26.16 10.82
N ALA A 173 -11.53 -27.27 11.39
CA ALA A 173 -12.76 -27.90 10.95
C ALA A 173 -13.98 -26.98 11.17
N ALA A 174 -14.05 -26.32 12.33
CA ALA A 174 -15.12 -25.37 12.63
C ALA A 174 -15.11 -24.15 11.70
N CYS A 175 -13.93 -23.53 11.49
CA CYS A 175 -13.77 -22.40 10.58
C CYS A 175 -14.17 -22.75 9.14
N TRP A 176 -13.84 -23.96 8.67
CA TRP A 176 -14.26 -24.41 7.35
C TRP A 176 -15.78 -24.65 7.28
N ARG A 177 -16.39 -25.25 8.28
CA ARG A 177 -17.86 -25.42 8.32
C ARG A 177 -18.56 -24.07 8.24
N ILE A 178 -18.17 -23.12 9.08
CA ILE A 178 -18.73 -21.76 9.06
C ILE A 178 -18.59 -21.16 7.67
N ALA A 179 -17.38 -21.15 7.10
CA ALA A 179 -17.14 -20.56 5.80
C ALA A 179 -17.93 -21.22 4.66
N GLN A 180 -18.29 -22.49 4.80
CA GLN A 180 -19.09 -23.22 3.81
C GLN A 180 -20.59 -23.01 3.99
N THR A 181 -21.08 -22.80 5.21
CA THR A 181 -22.52 -22.76 5.55
C THR A 181 -23.08 -21.33 5.64
N VAL A 182 -22.26 -20.33 5.90
CA VAL A 182 -22.69 -18.92 5.91
C VAL A 182 -23.36 -18.56 4.58
N ALA A 183 -24.52 -17.90 4.66
CA ALA A 183 -25.23 -17.41 3.48
C ALA A 183 -24.35 -16.45 2.69
N GLU A 184 -24.43 -16.50 1.36
CA GLU A 184 -23.53 -15.69 0.51
C GLU A 184 -23.62 -14.19 0.80
N ALA A 185 -24.82 -13.69 1.05
CA ALA A 185 -25.08 -12.29 1.38
C ALA A 185 -24.47 -11.85 2.71
N GLU A 186 -24.20 -12.79 3.62
CA GLU A 186 -23.68 -12.53 4.96
C GLU A 186 -22.16 -12.66 5.06
N ILE A 187 -21.49 -13.21 4.02
CA ILE A 187 -20.03 -13.45 4.05
C ILE A 187 -19.27 -12.17 4.37
N ASP A 188 -19.60 -11.07 3.74
CA ASP A 188 -18.82 -9.82 3.82
C ASP A 188 -19.01 -9.10 5.16
N SER A 189 -20.13 -9.32 5.84
CA SER A 189 -20.44 -8.76 7.16
C SER A 189 -20.14 -9.72 8.33
N TYR A 190 -19.67 -10.94 8.04
CA TYR A 190 -19.47 -11.96 9.07
C TYR A 190 -18.45 -11.55 10.12
N GLU A 191 -18.86 -11.58 11.38
CA GLU A 191 -18.00 -11.33 12.52
C GLU A 191 -17.61 -12.61 13.25
N HIS A 192 -16.40 -12.69 13.73
CA HIS A 192 -15.86 -13.81 14.50
C HIS A 192 -15.04 -13.31 15.67
N LEU A 193 -15.39 -13.71 16.89
CA LEU A 193 -14.72 -13.28 18.12
C LEU A 193 -14.62 -11.75 18.26
N GLY A 194 -15.60 -11.01 17.74
CA GLY A 194 -15.62 -9.55 17.74
C GLY A 194 -14.73 -8.90 16.66
N VAL A 195 -14.32 -9.66 15.65
CA VAL A 195 -13.49 -9.20 14.53
C VAL A 195 -14.28 -9.30 13.23
N ARG A 196 -14.17 -8.30 12.36
CA ARG A 196 -14.83 -8.21 11.06
C ARG A 196 -14.20 -9.15 10.01
N ALA A 197 -14.23 -10.46 10.29
CA ALA A 197 -13.59 -11.49 9.47
C ALA A 197 -14.06 -11.47 8.01
N GLY A 198 -15.35 -11.22 7.79
CA GLY A 198 -15.95 -11.13 6.46
C GLY A 198 -15.41 -9.97 5.62
N MET A 199 -15.24 -8.79 6.23
CA MET A 199 -14.64 -7.63 5.56
C MET A 199 -13.21 -7.93 5.08
N HIS A 200 -12.39 -8.55 5.92
CA HIS A 200 -11.04 -8.95 5.55
C HIS A 200 -11.03 -10.04 4.46
N ALA A 201 -11.99 -10.96 4.51
CA ALA A 201 -12.17 -11.98 3.48
C ALA A 201 -12.52 -11.36 2.11
N ARG A 202 -13.47 -10.42 2.09
CA ARG A 202 -13.84 -9.65 0.89
C ARG A 202 -12.63 -8.91 0.31
N SER A 203 -11.93 -8.16 1.15
CA SER A 203 -10.73 -7.42 0.76
C SER A 203 -9.68 -8.35 0.13
N GLY A 204 -9.43 -9.52 0.75
CA GLY A 204 -8.54 -10.54 0.22
C GLY A 204 -8.97 -11.11 -1.12
N ALA A 205 -10.27 -11.37 -1.32
CA ALA A 205 -10.82 -11.88 -2.57
C ALA A 205 -10.73 -10.85 -3.71
N LEU A 206 -11.08 -9.58 -3.46
CA LEU A 206 -10.94 -8.49 -4.44
C LEU A 206 -9.47 -8.37 -4.89
N ARG A 207 -8.53 -8.39 -3.95
CA ARG A 207 -7.11 -8.37 -4.25
C ARG A 207 -6.64 -9.62 -5.00
N TYR A 208 -7.14 -10.80 -4.63
CA TYR A 208 -6.82 -12.05 -5.32
C TYR A 208 -7.17 -11.98 -6.80
N PHE A 209 -8.35 -11.48 -7.12
CA PHE A 209 -8.81 -11.31 -8.49
C PHE A 209 -8.29 -10.03 -9.16
N ALA A 210 -7.74 -9.08 -8.40
CA ALA A 210 -7.38 -7.74 -8.87
C ALA A 210 -8.57 -7.03 -9.56
N ARG A 211 -9.76 -7.07 -8.89
CA ARG A 211 -11.03 -6.51 -9.35
C ARG A 211 -11.69 -5.69 -8.25
N GLY A 212 -12.42 -4.64 -8.62
CA GLY A 212 -13.25 -3.85 -7.71
C GLY A 212 -14.60 -4.52 -7.38
N THR A 213 -15.08 -5.41 -8.26
CA THR A 213 -16.29 -6.23 -8.07
C THR A 213 -15.99 -7.70 -8.41
N LEU A 214 -16.79 -8.62 -7.89
CA LEU A 214 -16.59 -10.06 -8.08
C LEU A 214 -17.69 -10.72 -8.92
N ASP A 215 -18.69 -9.97 -9.37
CA ASP A 215 -19.92 -10.48 -9.98
C ASP A 215 -19.68 -11.30 -11.25
N GLU A 216 -18.63 -10.99 -11.99
CA GLU A 216 -18.27 -11.67 -13.24
C GLU A 216 -17.24 -12.81 -13.06
N GLU A 217 -16.83 -13.13 -11.83
CA GLU A 217 -15.81 -14.13 -11.59
C GLU A 217 -16.44 -15.50 -11.30
N PRO A 218 -16.25 -16.52 -12.15
CA PRO A 218 -16.89 -17.82 -12.01
C PRO A 218 -16.63 -18.53 -10.68
N HIS A 219 -15.49 -18.21 -10.05
CA HIS A 219 -15.06 -18.81 -8.78
C HIS A 219 -15.14 -17.85 -7.59
N ALA A 220 -15.86 -16.73 -7.74
CA ALA A 220 -15.94 -15.68 -6.72
C ALA A 220 -16.36 -16.22 -5.35
N LEU A 221 -17.49 -16.93 -5.28
CA LEU A 221 -18.01 -17.47 -4.04
C LEU A 221 -17.03 -18.46 -3.38
N SER A 222 -16.44 -19.37 -4.16
CA SER A 222 -15.48 -20.35 -3.63
C SER A 222 -14.22 -19.69 -3.09
N VAL A 223 -13.73 -18.64 -3.75
CA VAL A 223 -12.57 -17.86 -3.29
C VAL A 223 -12.93 -17.03 -2.05
N ARG A 224 -14.09 -16.34 -2.03
CA ARG A 224 -14.58 -15.61 -0.85
C ARG A 224 -14.68 -16.53 0.38
N ARG A 225 -15.28 -17.72 0.24
CA ARG A 225 -15.37 -18.73 1.31
C ARG A 225 -14.00 -19.19 1.79
N ARG A 226 -13.04 -19.36 0.87
CA ARG A 226 -11.65 -19.71 1.23
C ARG A 226 -10.96 -18.59 2.01
N PHE A 227 -11.15 -17.33 1.61
CA PHE A 227 -10.63 -16.18 2.37
C PHE A 227 -11.34 -16.01 3.71
N LEU A 228 -12.66 -16.30 3.78
CA LEU A 228 -13.38 -16.31 5.06
C LEU A 228 -12.81 -17.37 5.99
N ALA A 229 -12.62 -18.61 5.54
CA ALA A 229 -11.99 -19.65 6.34
C ALA A 229 -10.60 -19.23 6.83
N ALA A 230 -9.82 -18.57 5.97
CA ALA A 230 -8.50 -18.05 6.35
C ALA A 230 -8.58 -16.93 7.40
N ALA A 231 -9.54 -16.03 7.28
CA ALA A 231 -9.77 -14.96 8.25
C ALA A 231 -10.21 -15.53 9.61
N LEU A 232 -11.16 -16.47 9.62
CA LEU A 232 -11.62 -17.15 10.83
C LEU A 232 -10.46 -17.88 11.55
N MET A 233 -9.67 -18.67 10.80
CA MET A 233 -8.52 -19.39 11.35
C MET A 233 -7.45 -18.44 11.89
N ALA A 234 -7.17 -17.36 11.18
CA ALA A 234 -6.20 -16.36 11.62
C ALA A 234 -6.69 -15.65 12.88
N THR A 235 -7.99 -15.28 12.94
CA THR A 235 -8.60 -14.67 14.12
C THR A 235 -8.47 -15.60 15.33
N SER A 236 -8.87 -16.88 15.22
CA SER A 236 -8.79 -17.83 16.32
C SER A 236 -7.36 -18.06 16.80
N ALA A 237 -6.40 -18.20 15.88
CA ALA A 237 -5.01 -18.42 16.23
C ALA A 237 -4.37 -17.19 16.91
N LEU A 238 -4.65 -15.99 16.39
CA LEU A 238 -4.11 -14.75 16.93
C LEU A 238 -4.76 -14.38 18.27
N ASP A 239 -6.06 -14.59 18.43
CA ASP A 239 -6.77 -14.37 19.70
C ASP A 239 -6.19 -15.22 20.84
N ARG A 240 -5.92 -16.51 20.57
CA ARG A 240 -5.20 -17.36 21.52
C ARG A 240 -3.79 -16.90 21.82
N LEU A 241 -3.05 -16.46 20.79
CA LEU A 241 -1.71 -15.94 20.97
C LEU A 241 -1.71 -14.71 21.88
N PHE A 242 -2.58 -13.74 21.63
CA PHE A 242 -2.70 -12.53 22.44
C PHE A 242 -3.15 -12.84 23.87
N THR A 243 -4.07 -13.77 24.04
CA THR A 243 -4.52 -14.23 25.37
C THR A 243 -3.39 -14.91 26.16
N ALA A 244 -2.59 -15.76 25.50
CA ALA A 244 -1.53 -16.52 26.16
C ALA A 244 -0.29 -15.69 26.50
N GLU A 245 0.03 -14.69 25.70
CA GLU A 245 1.33 -14.03 25.76
C GLU A 245 1.32 -12.60 26.32
N ALA A 246 0.16 -11.99 26.50
CA ALA A 246 -0.01 -10.64 27.08
C ALA A 246 1.00 -9.61 26.51
N PHE A 247 0.93 -9.31 25.21
CA PHE A 247 1.79 -8.32 24.57
C PHE A 247 1.40 -6.90 24.96
N ASP A 248 2.39 -6.04 25.14
CA ASP A 248 2.19 -4.59 25.35
C ASP A 248 2.00 -3.84 24.03
N ALA A 249 2.65 -4.34 22.96
CA ALA A 249 2.56 -3.75 21.62
C ALA A 249 2.69 -4.82 20.52
N CYS A 250 2.12 -4.50 19.35
CA CYS A 250 2.23 -5.29 18.13
C CYS A 250 2.66 -4.41 16.97
N VAL A 251 3.51 -4.92 16.08
CA VAL A 251 3.93 -4.24 14.84
C VAL A 251 3.64 -5.12 13.66
N ALA A 252 3.01 -4.57 12.61
CA ALA A 252 2.76 -5.29 11.36
C ALA A 252 2.81 -4.35 10.14
N HIS A 253 3.12 -4.94 9.00
CA HIS A 253 3.03 -4.26 7.71
C HIS A 253 1.56 -3.94 7.40
N HIS A 254 1.28 -2.76 6.94
CA HIS A 254 0.08 -2.03 6.49
C HIS A 254 -1.27 -2.31 7.16
N GLY A 255 -1.48 -3.37 7.89
CA GLY A 255 -2.77 -3.63 8.57
C GLY A 255 -3.95 -3.96 7.65
N LEU A 256 -3.70 -4.30 6.40
CA LEU A 256 -4.71 -4.68 5.41
C LEU A 256 -4.62 -6.17 5.10
N TYR A 257 -5.70 -6.75 4.54
CA TYR A 257 -5.76 -8.12 4.06
C TYR A 257 -5.49 -9.19 5.14
N VAL A 258 -5.73 -10.45 4.79
CA VAL A 258 -5.48 -11.60 5.67
C VAL A 258 -3.99 -11.98 5.62
N PRO A 259 -3.31 -12.17 6.75
CA PRO A 259 -3.77 -12.07 8.14
C PRO A 259 -3.54 -10.69 8.80
N GLN A 260 -2.90 -9.74 8.14
CA GLN A 260 -2.39 -8.51 8.75
C GLN A 260 -3.48 -7.56 9.24
N GLY A 261 -4.61 -7.48 8.52
CA GLY A 261 -5.76 -6.67 8.95
C GLY A 261 -6.40 -7.17 10.25
N LEU A 262 -6.39 -8.49 10.45
CA LEU A 262 -6.93 -9.11 11.67
C LEU A 262 -6.10 -8.77 12.91
N LEU A 263 -4.79 -8.52 12.77
CA LEU A 263 -3.94 -8.07 13.87
C LEU A 263 -4.38 -6.70 14.40
N VAL A 264 -4.83 -5.81 13.54
CA VAL A 264 -5.34 -4.47 13.95
C VAL A 264 -6.60 -4.63 14.80
N ASP A 265 -7.58 -5.39 14.32
CA ASP A 265 -8.84 -5.59 15.05
C ASP A 265 -8.61 -6.33 16.38
N LEU A 266 -7.76 -7.36 16.40
CA LEU A 266 -7.42 -8.11 17.61
C LEU A 266 -6.57 -7.31 18.60
N SER A 267 -5.62 -6.51 18.14
CA SER A 267 -4.86 -5.63 19.03
C SER A 267 -5.78 -4.68 19.78
N ARG A 268 -6.78 -4.11 19.08
CA ARG A 268 -7.80 -3.26 19.70
C ARG A 268 -8.64 -4.03 20.73
N LYS A 269 -9.08 -5.26 20.40
CA LYS A 269 -9.83 -6.13 21.30
C LYS A 269 -9.06 -6.45 22.61
N HIS A 270 -7.77 -6.73 22.49
CA HIS A 270 -6.90 -7.09 23.61
C HIS A 270 -6.19 -5.91 24.28
N ASN A 271 -6.52 -4.66 23.91
CA ASN A 271 -5.85 -3.44 24.40
C ASN A 271 -4.32 -3.46 24.20
N VAL A 272 -3.86 -4.07 23.12
CA VAL A 272 -2.45 -4.09 22.70
C VAL A 272 -2.20 -2.92 21.78
N ARG A 273 -1.22 -2.06 22.07
CA ARG A 273 -0.86 -0.96 21.17
C ARG A 273 -0.43 -1.51 19.82
N MET A 274 -1.11 -1.10 18.78
CA MET A 274 -0.79 -1.52 17.43
C MET A 274 0.00 -0.44 16.69
N ALA A 275 1.10 -0.82 16.05
CA ALA A 275 1.80 0.00 15.09
C ALA A 275 1.75 -0.66 13.71
N THR A 276 1.08 -0.04 12.77
CA THR A 276 1.16 -0.45 11.36
C THR A 276 2.16 0.42 10.62
N TRP A 277 2.78 -0.12 9.57
CA TRP A 277 3.72 0.64 8.75
C TRP A 277 3.57 0.29 7.26
N ASN A 278 3.97 1.23 6.41
CA ASN A 278 4.10 0.99 4.97
C ASN A 278 5.27 1.81 4.41
N VAL A 279 5.73 1.45 3.20
CA VAL A 279 6.64 2.34 2.46
C VAL A 279 5.94 3.68 2.22
N ALA A 280 6.64 4.76 2.45
CA ALA A 280 6.13 6.10 2.14
C ALA A 280 6.22 6.38 0.63
N TYR A 281 5.88 7.57 0.21
CA TYR A 281 6.09 7.98 -1.19
C TYR A 281 7.55 8.35 -1.43
N ARG A 282 8.11 9.18 -0.58
CA ARG A 282 9.50 9.61 -0.63
C ARG A 282 10.43 8.43 -0.38
N ALA A 283 11.40 8.23 -1.29
CA ALA A 283 12.37 7.15 -1.18
C ALA A 283 13.17 7.24 0.13
N GLY A 284 13.54 6.10 0.70
CA GLY A 284 14.26 6.04 1.97
C GLY A 284 13.39 6.20 3.21
N SER A 285 12.07 6.42 3.08
CA SER A 285 11.20 6.71 4.21
C SER A 285 9.97 5.78 4.30
N PHE A 286 9.38 5.74 5.49
CA PHE A 286 8.24 4.90 5.83
C PHE A 286 7.17 5.71 6.56
N ILE A 287 5.92 5.27 6.46
CA ILE A 287 4.79 5.80 7.23
C ILE A 287 4.45 4.81 8.33
N PHE A 288 4.29 5.30 9.55
CA PHE A 288 3.82 4.54 10.70
C PHE A 288 2.52 5.11 11.23
N SER A 289 1.68 4.25 11.78
CA SER A 289 0.36 4.62 12.32
C SER A 289 0.06 3.84 13.58
N HIS A 290 -0.63 4.47 14.53
CA HIS A 290 -1.13 3.82 15.73
C HIS A 290 -2.53 3.26 15.49
N ASP A 291 -2.78 2.09 16.03
CA ASP A 291 -4.06 1.43 16.25
C ASP A 291 -4.96 1.24 15.01
N ASP A 292 -4.47 1.66 13.83
CA ASP A 292 -5.18 1.51 12.55
C ASP A 292 -4.19 1.49 11.37
N THR A 293 -4.74 1.38 10.15
CA THR A 293 -3.95 1.49 8.92
C THR A 293 -3.49 2.93 8.68
N TYR A 294 -2.42 3.12 7.92
CA TYR A 294 -1.98 4.46 7.55
C TYR A 294 -3.02 5.22 6.71
N HIS A 295 -3.91 4.50 6.02
CA HIS A 295 -5.02 5.09 5.29
C HIS A 295 -5.92 5.89 6.22
N PHE A 296 -6.46 5.23 7.27
CA PHE A 296 -7.32 5.88 8.26
C PHE A 296 -6.58 6.97 9.04
N THR A 297 -5.34 6.73 9.41
CA THR A 297 -4.54 7.72 10.13
C THR A 297 -4.39 9.01 9.33
N LEU A 298 -4.07 8.94 8.04
CA LEU A 298 -3.91 10.12 7.21
C LEU A 298 -5.25 10.77 6.83
N MET A 299 -6.33 9.99 6.66
CA MET A 299 -7.68 10.53 6.47
C MET A 299 -8.11 11.36 7.67
N ASN A 300 -7.89 10.82 8.88
CA ASN A 300 -8.29 11.43 10.15
C ASN A 300 -7.17 12.30 10.77
N GLU A 301 -6.11 12.63 10.03
CA GLU A 301 -5.00 13.46 10.54
C GLU A 301 -5.53 14.78 11.09
N PRO A 302 -5.33 15.07 12.38
CA PRO A 302 -5.81 16.30 12.98
C PRO A 302 -5.15 17.54 12.36
N VAL A 303 -5.96 18.55 12.08
CA VAL A 303 -5.48 19.84 11.53
C VAL A 303 -4.49 20.50 12.50
N THR A 304 -4.72 20.36 13.80
CA THR A 304 -3.86 20.88 14.86
C THR A 304 -2.42 20.38 14.83
N ASN A 305 -2.16 19.23 14.19
CA ASN A 305 -0.80 18.71 14.05
C ASN A 305 0.08 19.51 13.07
N TRP A 306 -0.51 20.38 12.22
CA TRP A 306 0.22 21.02 11.14
C TRP A 306 -0.22 22.45 10.79
N GLU A 307 -1.39 22.91 11.17
CA GLU A 307 -1.88 24.24 10.78
C GLU A 307 -1.00 25.40 11.28
N SER A 308 -0.35 25.20 12.45
CA SER A 308 0.57 26.18 13.04
C SER A 308 1.98 26.17 12.44
N LEU A 309 2.26 25.30 11.47
CA LEU A 309 3.57 25.25 10.80
C LEU A 309 3.87 26.58 10.10
N VAL A 310 5.04 27.12 10.37
CA VAL A 310 5.59 28.24 9.61
C VAL A 310 6.61 27.69 8.64
N LEU A 311 6.31 27.79 7.34
CA LEU A 311 7.24 27.41 6.27
C LEU A 311 8.12 28.64 5.98
N ASP A 312 9.30 28.67 6.58
CA ASP A 312 10.38 29.59 6.23
C ASP A 312 11.06 29.19 4.92
N GLU A 313 11.98 30.00 4.44
CA GLU A 313 12.64 29.80 3.14
C GLU A 313 13.28 28.40 3.00
N PRO A 314 14.03 27.85 3.96
CA PRO A 314 14.60 26.51 3.84
C PRO A 314 13.54 25.41 3.72
N LEU A 315 12.45 25.51 4.47
CA LEU A 315 11.37 24.52 4.45
C LEU A 315 10.56 24.59 3.16
N GLN A 316 10.28 25.81 2.69
CA GLN A 316 9.59 26.01 1.42
C GLN A 316 10.44 25.49 0.25
N ALA A 317 11.73 25.81 0.22
CA ALA A 317 12.66 25.31 -0.80
C ALA A 317 12.73 23.77 -0.82
N ALA A 318 12.78 23.13 0.35
CA ALA A 318 12.77 21.66 0.44
C ALA A 318 11.47 21.06 -0.07
N LEU A 319 10.34 21.70 0.25
CA LEU A 319 9.02 21.26 -0.24
C LEU A 319 8.92 21.42 -1.76
N ASP A 320 9.29 22.58 -2.29
CA ASP A 320 9.23 22.89 -3.72
C ASP A 320 10.09 21.91 -4.54
N ASP A 321 11.32 21.65 -4.10
CA ASP A 321 12.23 20.70 -4.71
C ASP A 321 11.65 19.28 -4.72
N TYR A 322 11.05 18.83 -3.62
CA TYR A 322 10.38 17.54 -3.59
C TYR A 322 9.14 17.51 -4.50
N MET A 323 8.29 18.53 -4.46
CA MET A 323 7.07 18.59 -5.26
C MET A 323 7.38 18.67 -6.77
N GLN A 324 8.44 19.35 -7.17
CA GLN A 324 8.94 19.33 -8.55
C GLN A 324 9.40 17.92 -8.96
N SER A 325 10.10 17.23 -8.06
CA SER A 325 10.58 15.88 -8.30
C SER A 325 9.45 14.85 -8.52
N ARG A 326 8.22 15.14 -8.05
CA ARG A 326 7.04 14.29 -8.23
C ARG A 326 6.67 14.10 -9.70
N ALA A 327 6.86 15.12 -10.53
CA ALA A 327 6.60 15.03 -11.96
C ALA A 327 7.50 14.01 -12.68
N THR A 328 8.68 13.74 -12.17
CA THR A 328 9.64 12.75 -12.70
C THR A 328 9.74 11.48 -11.84
N GLY A 329 9.23 11.52 -10.61
CA GLY A 329 9.38 10.46 -9.61
C GLY A 329 10.83 10.22 -9.18
N SER A 330 11.71 11.22 -9.35
CA SER A 330 13.15 11.07 -9.11
C SER A 330 13.51 10.83 -7.65
N LYS A 331 12.67 11.30 -6.70
CA LYS A 331 12.84 11.14 -5.25
C LYS A 331 11.87 10.14 -4.61
N ASP A 332 11.15 9.35 -5.41
CA ASP A 332 10.17 8.39 -4.93
C ASP A 332 10.65 6.94 -4.98
N TRP A 333 10.06 6.09 -4.13
CA TRP A 333 10.23 4.63 -4.18
C TRP A 333 9.76 4.03 -5.50
N VAL A 334 8.59 4.48 -5.95
CA VAL A 334 7.93 4.02 -7.18
C VAL A 334 7.45 5.22 -7.95
N SER A 335 7.84 5.32 -9.20
CA SER A 335 7.30 6.30 -10.14
C SER A 335 6.45 5.61 -11.20
N TYR A 336 5.30 6.22 -11.46
CA TYR A 336 4.44 5.85 -12.58
C TYR A 336 4.49 6.87 -13.71
N GLN A 337 5.26 7.95 -13.54
CA GLN A 337 5.43 8.99 -14.53
C GLN A 337 6.66 8.67 -15.39
N ASP A 338 6.49 8.65 -16.69
CA ASP A 338 7.61 8.67 -17.61
C ASP A 338 8.02 10.14 -17.81
N ASN A 339 9.31 10.37 -17.95
CA ASN A 339 9.84 11.72 -18.20
C ASN A 339 9.59 12.09 -19.67
N THR A 340 8.33 12.14 -20.05
CA THR A 340 7.87 12.49 -21.38
C THR A 340 7.50 13.98 -21.41
N GLY A 341 7.93 14.66 -22.45
CA GLY A 341 7.48 16.03 -22.72
C GLY A 341 5.95 16.05 -22.78
N PHE A 342 5.37 17.18 -22.40
CA PHE A 342 3.95 17.46 -22.56
C PHE A 342 3.78 18.48 -23.66
N SER A 343 2.99 18.16 -24.69
CA SER A 343 2.69 19.06 -25.79
C SER A 343 1.19 19.25 -25.90
N THR A 344 0.75 20.50 -25.93
CA THR A 344 -0.66 20.84 -26.09
C THR A 344 -1.17 20.47 -27.50
N SER A 345 -0.32 20.57 -28.54
CA SER A 345 -0.65 20.11 -29.89
C SER A 345 -0.84 18.60 -29.94
N GLU A 346 0.06 17.81 -29.32
CA GLU A 346 -0.08 16.35 -29.24
C GLU A 346 -1.38 15.95 -28.50
N MET A 347 -1.76 16.68 -27.45
CA MET A 347 -3.00 16.43 -26.73
C MET A 347 -4.21 16.60 -27.65
N LYS A 348 -4.21 17.60 -28.51
CA LYS A 348 -5.28 17.84 -29.49
C LYS A 348 -5.28 16.79 -30.60
N GLU A 349 -4.14 16.56 -31.24
CA GLU A 349 -4.02 15.68 -32.39
C GLU A 349 -4.26 14.20 -32.05
N ARG A 350 -3.70 13.73 -30.90
CA ARG A 350 -3.71 12.33 -30.54
C ARG A 350 -4.88 11.92 -29.67
N TYR A 351 -5.35 12.83 -28.80
CA TYR A 351 -6.39 12.53 -27.81
C TYR A 351 -7.66 13.36 -27.99
N GLY A 352 -7.70 14.28 -28.95
CA GLY A 352 -8.84 15.17 -29.19
C GLY A 352 -9.05 16.23 -28.12
N ILE A 353 -8.06 16.43 -27.20
CA ILE A 353 -8.17 17.31 -26.04
C ILE A 353 -7.67 18.71 -26.43
N ASP A 354 -8.57 19.67 -26.45
CA ASP A 354 -8.26 21.06 -26.71
C ASP A 354 -8.08 21.85 -25.41
N LEU A 355 -6.83 21.96 -24.96
CA LEU A 355 -6.49 22.65 -23.70
C LEU A 355 -6.70 24.19 -23.74
N THR A 356 -7.19 24.74 -24.82
CA THR A 356 -7.67 26.15 -24.87
C THR A 356 -9.10 26.27 -24.30
N LYS A 357 -9.82 25.16 -24.21
CA LYS A 357 -11.17 25.10 -23.62
C LYS A 357 -11.09 24.86 -22.11
N PRO A 358 -12.10 25.29 -21.35
CA PRO A 358 -12.19 24.96 -19.94
C PRO A 358 -12.17 23.45 -19.72
N THR A 359 -11.13 22.99 -19.02
CA THR A 359 -10.82 21.56 -18.83
C THR A 359 -10.92 21.16 -17.38
N VAL A 360 -11.62 20.06 -17.12
CA VAL A 360 -11.66 19.40 -15.81
C VAL A 360 -11.01 18.04 -15.93
N SER A 361 -10.04 17.75 -15.08
CA SER A 361 -9.36 16.45 -15.08
C SER A 361 -9.87 15.55 -13.96
N ALA A 362 -10.31 14.35 -14.33
CA ALA A 362 -10.67 13.28 -13.39
C ALA A 362 -9.48 12.32 -13.22
N PHE A 363 -8.93 12.22 -12.00
CA PHE A 363 -7.82 11.31 -11.70
C PHE A 363 -8.35 10.09 -10.95
N THR A 364 -8.21 8.91 -11.57
CA THR A 364 -8.72 7.65 -11.01
C THR A 364 -7.69 6.96 -10.12
N ASN A 365 -8.13 5.93 -9.41
CA ASN A 365 -7.30 4.98 -8.67
C ASN A 365 -7.40 3.58 -9.27
N VAL A 366 -6.67 2.63 -8.69
CA VAL A 366 -6.85 1.19 -8.90
C VAL A 366 -8.12 0.75 -8.19
N LEU A 367 -9.04 0.07 -8.90
CA LEU A 367 -10.38 -0.27 -8.40
C LEU A 367 -10.41 -1.22 -7.19
N TRP A 368 -9.38 -2.05 -7.02
CA TRP A 368 -9.38 -3.13 -6.03
C TRP A 368 -8.49 -2.87 -4.81
N ASP A 369 -7.55 -1.91 -4.89
CA ASP A 369 -6.52 -1.76 -3.85
C ASP A 369 -7.08 -1.00 -2.64
N ALA A 370 -7.17 -1.69 -1.51
CA ALA A 370 -7.64 -1.16 -0.23
C ALA A 370 -9.06 -0.52 -0.22
N GLN A 371 -9.85 -0.66 -1.27
CA GLN A 371 -11.13 0.05 -1.40
C GLN A 371 -12.13 -0.26 -0.27
N VAL A 372 -12.11 -1.48 0.26
CA VAL A 372 -12.97 -1.89 1.39
C VAL A 372 -12.68 -1.09 2.68
N PHE A 373 -11.49 -0.49 2.76
CA PHE A 373 -11.06 0.29 3.93
C PHE A 373 -11.31 1.79 3.77
N TYR A 374 -11.89 2.23 2.65
CA TYR A 374 -12.26 3.63 2.44
C TYR A 374 -13.75 3.82 2.75
N PRO A 375 -14.13 4.78 3.62
CA PRO A 375 -15.52 5.12 3.82
C PRO A 375 -16.16 5.57 2.52
N SER A 376 -17.41 5.17 2.30
CA SER A 376 -18.23 5.73 1.23
C SER A 376 -18.73 7.11 1.66
N ASN A 377 -18.59 8.10 0.76
CA ASN A 377 -19.08 9.47 0.96
C ASN A 377 -20.17 9.80 -0.08
N ALA A 378 -19.87 10.66 -1.05
CA ALA A 378 -20.87 11.07 -2.05
C ALA A 378 -21.34 9.92 -2.96
N PHE A 379 -20.52 8.89 -3.15
CA PHE A 379 -20.84 7.74 -3.99
C PHE A 379 -20.44 6.41 -3.35
N PRO A 380 -21.17 5.31 -3.64
CA PRO A 380 -20.85 3.99 -3.10
C PRO A 380 -19.50 3.44 -3.58
N SER A 381 -19.09 3.76 -4.82
CA SER A 381 -17.85 3.31 -5.42
C SER A 381 -17.24 4.35 -6.35
N MET A 382 -15.97 4.14 -6.71
CA MET A 382 -15.28 4.98 -7.69
C MET A 382 -15.90 4.84 -9.10
N LEU A 383 -16.44 3.69 -9.46
CA LEU A 383 -17.11 3.53 -10.76
C LEU A 383 -18.43 4.28 -10.81
N ASP A 384 -19.25 4.22 -9.76
CA ASP A 384 -20.49 5.00 -9.67
C ASP A 384 -20.21 6.50 -9.82
N TRP A 385 -19.20 7.00 -9.07
CA TRP A 385 -18.75 8.38 -9.20
C TRP A 385 -18.31 8.72 -10.62
N LEU A 386 -17.49 7.89 -11.24
CA LEU A 386 -16.94 8.15 -12.57
C LEU A 386 -18.03 8.15 -13.64
N PHE A 387 -18.94 7.16 -13.60
CA PHE A 387 -20.04 7.08 -14.57
C PHE A 387 -21.00 8.28 -14.46
N ASP A 388 -21.31 8.69 -13.25
CA ASP A 388 -22.17 9.85 -13.03
C ASP A 388 -21.48 11.15 -13.42
N THR A 389 -20.18 11.25 -13.19
CA THR A 389 -19.37 12.37 -13.66
C THR A 389 -19.41 12.47 -15.20
N VAL A 390 -19.20 11.35 -15.90
CA VAL A 390 -19.32 11.31 -17.39
C VAL A 390 -20.71 11.72 -17.84
N ARG A 391 -21.79 11.20 -17.21
CA ARG A 391 -23.18 11.59 -17.54
C ARG A 391 -23.45 13.07 -17.30
N TYR A 392 -22.86 13.66 -16.28
CA TYR A 392 -22.97 15.10 -16.02
C TYR A 392 -22.29 15.90 -17.14
N PHE A 393 -21.04 15.58 -17.48
CA PHE A 393 -20.31 16.30 -18.53
C PHE A 393 -20.90 16.11 -19.93
N ALA A 394 -21.61 15.02 -20.19
CA ALA A 394 -22.37 14.83 -21.44
C ALA A 394 -23.36 15.97 -21.72
N ARG A 395 -23.77 16.72 -20.70
CA ARG A 395 -24.71 17.85 -20.79
C ARG A 395 -24.03 19.23 -20.66
N ARG A 396 -22.71 19.25 -20.44
CA ARG A 396 -21.91 20.47 -20.23
C ARG A 396 -20.95 20.67 -21.41
N HIS A 397 -21.51 20.97 -22.57
CA HIS A 397 -20.73 21.18 -23.82
C HIS A 397 -19.79 22.39 -23.78
N ASP A 398 -19.97 23.27 -22.79
CA ASP A 398 -19.09 24.38 -22.44
C ASP A 398 -17.78 23.95 -21.78
N LEU A 399 -17.71 22.73 -21.25
CA LEU A 399 -16.56 22.15 -20.56
C LEU A 399 -16.10 20.89 -21.27
N GLN A 400 -14.83 20.51 -21.08
CA GLN A 400 -14.36 19.18 -21.41
C GLN A 400 -13.88 18.43 -20.16
N LEU A 401 -14.15 17.12 -20.12
CA LEU A 401 -13.68 16.20 -19.09
C LEU A 401 -12.53 15.36 -19.64
N VAL A 402 -11.41 15.34 -18.93
CA VAL A 402 -10.29 14.45 -19.24
C VAL A 402 -10.11 13.42 -18.12
N VAL A 403 -10.47 12.18 -18.39
CA VAL A 403 -10.29 11.06 -17.44
C VAL A 403 -8.87 10.51 -17.60
N ARG A 404 -8.01 10.75 -16.63
CA ARG A 404 -6.66 10.17 -16.57
C ARG A 404 -6.69 8.88 -15.75
N VAL A 405 -6.64 7.75 -16.43
CA VAL A 405 -6.62 6.44 -15.80
C VAL A 405 -5.25 6.19 -15.14
N HIS A 406 -5.27 5.65 -13.91
CA HIS A 406 -4.06 5.51 -13.12
C HIS A 406 -3.09 4.48 -13.72
N PRO A 407 -1.83 4.83 -13.97
CA PRO A 407 -0.85 3.92 -14.59
C PRO A 407 -0.58 2.63 -13.80
N ALA A 408 -0.84 2.62 -12.50
CA ALA A 408 -0.67 1.45 -11.65
C ALA A 408 -1.54 0.26 -12.07
N GLU A 409 -2.67 0.47 -12.77
CA GLU A 409 -3.50 -0.63 -13.28
C GLU A 409 -2.69 -1.65 -14.10
N VAL A 410 -1.70 -1.17 -14.86
CA VAL A 410 -0.88 -2.00 -15.75
C VAL A 410 0.58 -2.12 -15.33
N ARG A 411 1.08 -1.21 -14.46
CA ARG A 411 2.49 -1.16 -14.05
C ARG A 411 2.76 -1.85 -12.72
N ASN A 412 1.76 -2.01 -11.86
CA ASN A 412 1.90 -2.71 -10.58
C ASN A 412 2.26 -4.20 -10.79
N PRO A 413 2.96 -4.81 -9.81
CA PRO A 413 3.18 -6.26 -9.81
C PRO A 413 1.89 -7.07 -9.92
N VAL A 414 0.83 -6.62 -9.24
CA VAL A 414 -0.54 -7.13 -9.37
C VAL A 414 -1.27 -6.20 -10.35
N ARG A 415 -1.49 -6.68 -11.57
CA ARG A 415 -2.18 -5.91 -12.61
C ARG A 415 -3.68 -6.02 -12.45
N SER A 416 -4.40 -4.92 -12.66
CA SER A 416 -5.86 -4.92 -12.67
C SER A 416 -6.39 -5.85 -13.77
N ARG A 417 -7.39 -6.68 -13.41
CA ARG A 417 -8.17 -7.50 -14.35
C ARG A 417 -9.50 -6.83 -14.69
N GLN A 418 -9.93 -5.89 -13.87
CA GLN A 418 -11.00 -4.94 -14.15
C GLN A 418 -10.37 -3.57 -14.31
N THR A 419 -10.36 -3.03 -15.51
CA THR A 419 -9.73 -1.73 -15.80
C THR A 419 -10.77 -0.64 -15.97
N VAL A 420 -10.43 0.59 -15.60
CA VAL A 420 -11.33 1.74 -15.78
C VAL A 420 -11.65 1.96 -17.26
N VAL A 421 -10.70 1.68 -18.16
CA VAL A 421 -10.93 1.82 -19.62
C VAL A 421 -12.02 0.86 -20.09
N ASP A 422 -11.94 -0.42 -19.69
CA ASP A 422 -12.94 -1.44 -20.10
C ASP A 422 -14.32 -1.14 -19.50
N GLU A 423 -14.37 -0.68 -18.24
CA GLU A 423 -15.62 -0.32 -17.58
C GLU A 423 -16.29 0.91 -18.25
N LEU A 424 -15.50 1.92 -18.61
CA LEU A 424 -16.01 3.08 -19.35
C LEU A 424 -16.52 2.68 -20.75
N ALA A 425 -15.77 1.84 -21.48
CA ALA A 425 -16.19 1.37 -22.81
C ALA A 425 -17.49 0.53 -22.74
N ARG A 426 -17.68 -0.24 -21.65
CA ARG A 426 -18.90 -1.01 -21.43
C ARG A 426 -20.10 -0.12 -21.08
N ALA A 427 -19.88 0.87 -20.19
CA ALA A 427 -20.94 1.77 -19.75
C ALA A 427 -21.31 2.83 -20.79
N PHE A 428 -20.36 3.22 -21.64
CA PHE A 428 -20.50 4.24 -22.67
C PHE A 428 -19.89 3.75 -23.99
N PRO A 429 -20.63 2.95 -24.80
CA PRO A 429 -20.16 2.48 -26.10
C PRO A 429 -19.76 3.62 -27.04
N GLN A 430 -20.40 4.77 -26.89
CA GLN A 430 -20.00 6.07 -27.44
C GLN A 430 -19.81 7.06 -26.29
N LEU A 431 -18.58 7.54 -26.13
CA LEU A 431 -18.29 8.63 -25.19
C LEU A 431 -18.87 9.94 -25.75
N PRO A 432 -19.35 10.86 -24.90
CA PRO A 432 -19.66 12.23 -25.31
C PRO A 432 -18.44 12.92 -25.92
N ASP A 433 -18.65 13.76 -26.95
CA ASP A 433 -17.57 14.41 -27.71
C ASP A 433 -16.62 15.27 -26.86
N ASN A 434 -17.10 15.75 -25.70
CA ASN A 434 -16.33 16.55 -24.75
C ASN A 434 -15.74 15.72 -23.59
N VAL A 435 -15.79 14.38 -23.67
CA VAL A 435 -15.23 13.48 -22.67
C VAL A 435 -14.10 12.65 -23.28
N HIS A 436 -12.90 12.81 -22.76
CA HIS A 436 -11.70 12.16 -23.27
C HIS A 436 -11.10 11.21 -22.23
N VAL A 437 -10.62 10.04 -22.65
CA VAL A 437 -10.00 9.04 -21.76
C VAL A 437 -8.54 8.86 -22.13
N ILE A 438 -7.65 9.15 -21.19
CA ILE A 438 -6.22 8.89 -21.32
C ILE A 438 -5.91 7.56 -20.63
N ALA A 439 -5.59 6.56 -21.44
CA ALA A 439 -5.32 5.20 -21.00
C ALA A 439 -4.11 5.12 -20.02
N PRO A 440 -4.02 4.09 -19.16
CA PRO A 440 -2.93 3.95 -18.19
C PRO A 440 -1.56 3.75 -18.85
N THR A 441 -1.52 3.32 -20.12
CA THR A 441 -0.29 3.15 -20.90
C THR A 441 0.13 4.40 -21.66
N ALA A 442 -0.73 5.42 -21.73
CA ALA A 442 -0.44 6.64 -22.48
C ALA A 442 0.75 7.40 -21.84
N PRO A 443 1.69 7.91 -22.66
CA PRO A 443 2.85 8.64 -22.18
C PRO A 443 2.50 10.10 -21.83
N VAL A 444 1.42 10.30 -21.09
CA VAL A 444 0.95 11.62 -20.65
C VAL A 444 1.28 11.80 -19.18
N ASN A 445 2.02 12.86 -18.86
CA ASN A 445 2.35 13.21 -17.49
C ASN A 445 1.12 13.79 -16.78
N SER A 446 0.70 13.17 -15.69
CA SER A 446 -0.51 13.56 -14.94
C SER A 446 -0.38 14.94 -14.29
N TYR A 447 0.83 15.34 -13.88
CA TYR A 447 1.07 16.67 -13.28
C TYR A 447 1.05 17.77 -14.34
N ALA A 448 1.57 17.49 -15.54
CA ALA A 448 1.48 18.42 -16.65
C ALA A 448 0.02 18.62 -17.08
N LEU A 449 -0.75 17.54 -17.22
CA LEU A 449 -2.19 17.63 -17.48
C LEU A 449 -2.91 18.46 -16.41
N ALA A 450 -2.62 18.22 -15.14
CA ALA A 450 -3.23 18.94 -14.04
C ALA A 450 -3.00 20.47 -14.13
N ARG A 451 -1.79 20.91 -14.51
CA ARG A 451 -1.48 22.34 -14.66
C ARG A 451 -2.29 23.04 -15.76
N HIS A 452 -2.79 22.28 -16.72
CA HIS A 452 -3.65 22.80 -17.80
C HIS A 452 -5.14 22.64 -17.50
N SER A 453 -5.50 22.20 -16.29
CA SER A 453 -6.88 22.00 -15.87
C SER A 453 -7.37 23.16 -15.01
N ASN A 454 -8.60 23.63 -15.26
CA ASN A 454 -9.26 24.66 -14.45
C ASN A 454 -9.67 24.13 -13.08
N ALA A 455 -9.96 22.83 -13.01
CA ALA A 455 -10.25 22.11 -11.80
C ALA A 455 -9.92 20.62 -11.95
N ALA A 456 -9.80 19.93 -10.84
CA ALA A 456 -9.70 18.48 -10.81
C ALA A 456 -10.86 17.87 -10.03
N VAL A 457 -11.26 16.66 -10.41
CA VAL A 457 -12.21 15.85 -9.65
C VAL A 457 -11.54 14.53 -9.29
N ILE A 458 -11.68 14.10 -8.05
CA ILE A 458 -11.08 12.86 -7.54
C ILE A 458 -12.09 12.09 -6.68
N TYR A 459 -11.92 10.77 -6.63
CA TYR A 459 -12.66 9.94 -5.69
C TYR A 459 -11.85 9.74 -4.40
N GLY A 460 -10.68 9.08 -4.48
CA GLY A 460 -9.90 8.72 -3.29
C GLY A 460 -8.40 8.60 -3.58
N THR A 461 -7.74 9.61 -4.09
CA THR A 461 -6.31 9.58 -4.41
C THR A 461 -5.50 10.59 -3.60
N LYS A 462 -4.23 10.23 -3.25
CA LYS A 462 -3.29 11.17 -2.64
C LYS A 462 -3.01 12.41 -3.51
N MET A 463 -3.28 12.31 -4.81
CA MET A 463 -3.07 13.43 -5.72
C MET A 463 -3.83 14.68 -5.29
N GLY A 464 -4.88 14.56 -4.46
CA GLY A 464 -5.56 15.69 -3.86
C GLY A 464 -4.63 16.62 -3.07
N VAL A 465 -3.64 16.08 -2.34
CA VAL A 465 -2.63 16.87 -1.61
C VAL A 465 -1.72 17.62 -2.60
N GLU A 466 -1.34 16.95 -3.68
CA GLU A 466 -0.45 17.51 -4.71
C GLU A 466 -1.14 18.57 -5.54
N LEU A 467 -2.39 18.33 -5.93
CA LEU A 467 -3.22 19.30 -6.69
C LEU A 467 -3.48 20.58 -5.88
N SER A 468 -3.81 20.44 -4.60
CA SER A 468 -4.01 21.59 -3.71
C SER A 468 -2.72 22.41 -3.57
N TYR A 469 -1.56 21.76 -3.39
CA TYR A 469 -0.27 22.44 -3.39
C TYR A 469 0.01 23.18 -4.72
N MET A 470 -0.37 22.59 -5.86
CA MET A 470 -0.24 23.22 -7.17
C MET A 470 -1.23 24.39 -7.39
N GLY A 471 -2.10 24.67 -6.43
CA GLY A 471 -3.12 25.71 -6.50
C GLY A 471 -4.32 25.36 -7.37
N ILE A 472 -4.53 24.08 -7.68
CA ILE A 472 -5.62 23.59 -8.53
C ILE A 472 -6.84 23.27 -7.67
N PRO A 473 -7.99 23.94 -7.90
CA PRO A 473 -9.24 23.61 -7.23
C PRO A 473 -9.59 22.14 -7.45
N THR A 474 -9.77 21.40 -6.35
CA THR A 474 -9.99 19.97 -6.42
C THR A 474 -11.27 19.59 -5.68
N ILE A 475 -12.21 18.98 -6.40
CA ILE A 475 -13.47 18.45 -5.85
C ILE A 475 -13.25 16.99 -5.48
N VAL A 476 -13.53 16.66 -4.21
CA VAL A 476 -13.36 15.32 -3.66
C VAL A 476 -14.71 14.67 -3.44
N ALA A 477 -14.98 13.55 -4.12
CA ALA A 477 -16.25 12.84 -4.06
C ALA A 477 -16.24 11.63 -3.10
N GLY A 478 -15.09 11.00 -2.92
CA GLY A 478 -14.90 9.88 -1.99
C GLY A 478 -14.07 10.28 -0.79
N GLU A 479 -13.39 9.31 -0.18
CA GLU A 479 -12.45 9.57 0.91
C GLU A 479 -11.04 9.80 0.38
N SER A 480 -10.39 10.84 0.86
CA SER A 480 -9.05 11.23 0.43
C SER A 480 -8.27 11.83 1.60
N TRP A 481 -6.96 11.73 1.56
CA TRP A 481 -6.10 12.34 2.58
C TRP A 481 -6.11 13.87 2.56
N ALA A 482 -6.56 14.49 1.46
CA ALA A 482 -6.77 15.94 1.38
C ALA A 482 -8.14 16.39 1.93
N ARG A 483 -9.11 15.46 2.06
CA ARG A 483 -10.45 15.74 2.56
C ARG A 483 -10.44 16.25 4.01
N ASN A 484 -11.33 17.18 4.35
CA ASN A 484 -11.46 17.76 5.69
C ASN A 484 -10.19 18.49 6.19
N LYS A 485 -9.34 18.94 5.28
CA LYS A 485 -8.12 19.71 5.60
C LYS A 485 -8.26 21.20 5.25
N GLY A 486 -9.38 21.61 4.67
CA GLY A 486 -9.60 22.99 4.20
C GLY A 486 -8.72 23.37 3.02
N VAL A 487 -8.38 22.40 2.18
CA VAL A 487 -7.54 22.58 0.97
C VAL A 487 -8.22 22.06 -0.29
N THR A 488 -9.39 21.42 -0.14
CA THR A 488 -10.20 20.85 -1.22
C THR A 488 -11.68 21.25 -1.07
N LEU A 489 -12.46 21.04 -2.11
CA LEU A 489 -13.91 21.19 -2.12
C LEU A 489 -14.52 19.79 -1.90
N ASP A 490 -14.95 19.52 -0.67
CA ASP A 490 -15.34 18.18 -0.25
C ASP A 490 -16.85 17.97 -0.38
N ALA A 491 -17.27 16.96 -1.14
CA ALA A 491 -18.66 16.55 -1.26
C ALA A 491 -18.96 15.38 -0.31
N ASP A 492 -19.98 15.53 0.54
CA ASP A 492 -20.47 14.51 1.48
C ASP A 492 -21.67 13.73 0.94
N SER A 493 -22.26 14.19 -0.16
CA SER A 493 -23.39 13.58 -0.82
C SER A 493 -23.31 13.77 -2.33
N ARG A 494 -24.04 12.92 -3.06
CA ARG A 494 -24.16 13.02 -4.52
C ARG A 494 -24.72 14.39 -4.95
N ALA A 495 -25.69 14.94 -4.22
CA ALA A 495 -26.26 16.24 -4.49
C ALA A 495 -25.22 17.37 -4.28
N ALA A 496 -24.46 17.31 -3.20
CA ALA A 496 -23.37 18.26 -2.93
C ALA A 496 -22.28 18.21 -4.01
N TYR A 497 -21.94 17.00 -4.49
CA TYR A 497 -20.98 16.84 -5.57
C TYR A 497 -21.43 17.54 -6.85
N PHE A 498 -22.68 17.34 -7.29
CA PHE A 498 -23.19 18.02 -8.48
C PHE A 498 -23.32 19.53 -8.28
N ALA A 499 -23.74 19.99 -7.10
CA ALA A 499 -23.77 21.41 -6.79
C ALA A 499 -22.38 22.09 -6.85
N LEU A 500 -21.30 21.34 -6.58
CA LEU A 500 -19.93 21.81 -6.81
C LEU A 500 -19.57 21.81 -8.30
N LEU A 501 -20.00 20.80 -9.06
CA LEU A 501 -19.78 20.78 -10.52
C LEU A 501 -20.53 21.89 -11.25
N ASP A 502 -21.71 22.30 -10.75
CA ASP A 502 -22.50 23.39 -11.33
C ASP A 502 -21.78 24.75 -11.25
N LYS A 503 -20.80 24.89 -10.34
CA LYS A 503 -19.97 26.09 -10.21
C LYS A 503 -18.80 26.15 -11.22
N LEU A 504 -18.60 25.09 -12.00
CA LEU A 504 -17.52 25.03 -13.01
C LEU A 504 -17.87 25.91 -14.25
N PRO A 505 -16.86 26.53 -14.90
CA PRO A 505 -15.43 26.47 -14.56
C PRO A 505 -15.10 27.34 -13.36
N LEU A 506 -14.23 26.83 -12.48
CA LEU A 506 -13.69 27.63 -11.38
C LEU A 506 -12.59 28.54 -11.92
N SER A 507 -12.76 29.85 -11.78
CA SER A 507 -11.78 30.83 -12.23
C SER A 507 -10.81 31.20 -11.11
N GLY A 508 -9.54 31.44 -11.46
CA GLY A 508 -8.54 32.05 -10.57
C GLY A 508 -7.75 31.08 -9.68
N GLY A 509 -8.01 29.78 -9.73
CA GLY A 509 -7.30 28.81 -8.86
C GLY A 509 -7.70 28.93 -7.39
N LEU A 510 -6.88 28.38 -6.49
CA LEU A 510 -7.06 28.54 -5.05
C LEU A 510 -6.59 29.93 -4.60
N ASP A 511 -7.28 30.53 -3.63
CA ASP A 511 -6.85 31.76 -2.98
C ASP A 511 -5.53 31.58 -2.21
N GLU A 512 -4.90 32.69 -1.86
CA GLU A 512 -3.57 32.70 -1.27
C GLU A 512 -3.52 32.00 0.10
N GLU A 513 -4.55 32.16 0.94
CA GLU A 513 -4.58 31.50 2.26
C GLU A 513 -4.74 29.98 2.10
N THR A 514 -5.61 29.55 1.20
CA THR A 514 -5.78 28.12 0.88
C THR A 514 -4.49 27.52 0.30
N ARG A 515 -3.75 28.25 -0.54
CA ARG A 515 -2.44 27.82 -1.04
C ARG A 515 -1.42 27.67 0.07
N ARG A 516 -1.33 28.63 0.98
CA ARG A 516 -0.43 28.54 2.15
C ARG A 516 -0.81 27.35 3.04
N ARG A 517 -2.10 27.16 3.25
CA ARG A 517 -2.62 26.00 4.01
C ARG A 517 -2.27 24.68 3.32
N ALA A 518 -2.41 24.58 2.00
CA ALA A 518 -2.03 23.42 1.22
C ALA A 518 -0.52 23.13 1.29
N ALA A 519 0.32 24.16 1.26
CA ALA A 519 1.78 24.01 1.43
C ALA A 519 2.13 23.46 2.82
N ARG A 520 1.53 24.00 3.91
CA ARG A 520 1.72 23.47 5.28
C ARG A 520 1.33 22.00 5.37
N TYR A 521 0.16 21.65 4.82
CA TYR A 521 -0.31 20.27 4.82
C TYR A 521 0.57 19.35 3.97
N ALA A 522 1.00 19.77 2.78
CA ALA A 522 1.91 19.03 1.93
C ALA A 522 3.27 18.77 2.63
N PHE A 523 3.82 19.78 3.32
CA PHE A 523 5.04 19.61 4.12
C PHE A 523 4.82 18.59 5.25
N HIS A 524 3.73 18.71 6.01
CA HIS A 524 3.38 17.76 7.05
C HIS A 524 3.26 16.34 6.48
N PHE A 525 2.51 16.17 5.39
CA PHE A 525 2.26 14.88 4.75
C PHE A 525 3.55 14.22 4.24
N PHE A 526 4.37 14.96 3.48
CA PHE A 526 5.54 14.39 2.81
C PHE A 526 6.83 14.40 3.63
N PHE A 527 6.94 15.22 4.67
CA PHE A 527 8.16 15.33 5.47
C PHE A 527 7.99 14.89 6.91
N ARG A 528 6.86 15.22 7.56
CA ARG A 528 6.67 14.89 8.97
C ARG A 528 5.99 13.53 9.18
N ARG A 529 5.08 13.11 8.26
CA ARG A 529 4.45 11.78 8.30
C ARG A 529 5.26 10.70 7.58
N THR A 530 6.33 11.06 6.89
CA THR A 530 7.27 10.13 6.25
C THR A 530 8.60 10.14 7.01
N ILE A 531 8.91 9.01 7.66
CA ILE A 531 10.05 8.88 8.58
C ILE A 531 11.21 8.23 7.82
N PRO A 532 12.34 8.93 7.62
CA PRO A 532 13.49 8.39 6.89
C PRO A 532 14.36 7.49 7.78
N PHE A 533 15.05 6.53 7.13
CA PHE A 533 16.12 5.75 7.73
C PHE A 533 17.38 5.87 6.90
N GLU A 534 18.44 6.47 7.48
CA GLU A 534 19.66 6.88 6.80
C GLU A 534 20.55 5.70 6.37
N PHE A 535 20.38 4.54 6.98
CA PHE A 535 21.14 3.30 6.70
C PHE A 535 20.51 2.45 5.58
N LEU A 536 19.65 3.03 4.77
CA LEU A 536 19.03 2.36 3.62
C LEU A 536 19.67 2.83 2.32
N THR A 537 19.99 1.90 1.44
CA THR A 537 20.32 2.21 0.05
C THR A 537 19.10 1.99 -0.83
N VAL A 538 18.66 3.04 -1.50
CA VAL A 538 17.56 3.01 -2.46
C VAL A 538 18.01 2.29 -3.73
N ARG A 539 17.21 1.34 -4.22
CA ARG A 539 17.49 0.53 -5.41
C ARG A 539 16.38 0.75 -6.46
N LYS A 540 16.57 1.78 -7.29
CA LYS A 540 15.61 2.09 -8.36
C LYS A 540 15.40 0.89 -9.29
N GLY A 541 14.15 0.58 -9.60
CA GLY A 541 13.78 -0.52 -10.49
C GLY A 541 14.01 -1.93 -9.95
N ALA A 542 14.49 -2.08 -8.70
CA ALA A 542 14.65 -3.38 -8.05
C ALA A 542 13.49 -3.67 -7.07
N TRP A 543 13.31 -4.96 -6.75
CA TRP A 543 12.38 -5.38 -5.71
C TRP A 543 13.08 -6.34 -4.73
N PRO A 544 13.17 -6.04 -3.45
CA PRO A 544 12.70 -4.81 -2.77
C PRO A 544 13.41 -3.54 -3.27
N PRO A 545 12.77 -2.37 -3.15
CA PRO A 545 13.31 -1.11 -3.67
C PRO A 545 14.43 -0.53 -2.78
N PHE A 546 14.79 -1.21 -1.73
CA PHE A 546 15.89 -0.84 -0.83
C PHE A 546 16.69 -2.05 -0.37
N ARG A 547 17.86 -1.76 0.17
CA ARG A 547 18.70 -2.71 0.89
C ARG A 547 19.11 -2.08 2.23
N LEU A 548 19.13 -2.90 3.27
CA LEU A 548 19.76 -2.52 4.54
C LEU A 548 21.28 -2.63 4.39
N GLU A 549 21.98 -1.53 4.49
CA GLU A 549 23.44 -1.50 4.46
C GLU A 549 23.98 -1.36 5.87
N LEU A 550 24.18 -2.49 6.51
CA LEU A 550 24.65 -2.60 7.87
C LEU A 550 25.93 -3.46 7.88
N ALA A 551 27.02 -2.88 8.36
CA ALA A 551 28.26 -3.60 8.65
C ALA A 551 28.18 -4.30 10.02
N ASP A 552 27.52 -3.65 10.98
CA ASP A 552 27.31 -4.07 12.35
C ASP A 552 25.95 -3.57 12.88
N LEU A 553 25.70 -3.69 14.18
CA LEU A 553 24.46 -3.23 14.82
C LEU A 553 24.50 -1.77 15.29
N ALA A 554 25.62 -1.06 15.12
CA ALA A 554 25.79 0.31 15.64
C ALA A 554 24.74 1.29 15.10
N PRO A 555 24.38 1.31 13.78
CA PRO A 555 23.36 2.22 13.27
C PRO A 555 21.96 2.01 13.87
N LEU A 556 21.67 0.82 14.43
CA LEU A 556 20.39 0.48 15.02
C LEU A 556 20.29 0.78 16.52
N ARG A 557 21.39 1.21 17.16
CA ARG A 557 21.41 1.55 18.59
C ARG A 557 20.67 2.86 18.88
N PRO A 558 20.18 3.06 20.11
CA PRO A 558 19.59 4.32 20.53
C PRO A 558 20.48 5.53 20.21
N GLY A 559 19.89 6.64 19.75
CA GLY A 559 20.57 7.90 19.46
C GLY A 559 21.37 7.93 18.16
N ARG A 560 21.30 6.89 17.32
CA ARG A 560 22.05 6.82 16.05
C ARG A 560 21.26 7.23 14.83
N SER A 561 19.95 7.05 14.85
CA SER A 561 19.04 7.43 13.77
C SER A 561 17.77 8.05 14.38
N PRO A 562 17.56 9.36 14.21
CA PRO A 562 16.38 10.04 14.76
C PRO A 562 15.05 9.43 14.30
N GLY A 563 14.97 9.00 13.03
CA GLY A 563 13.79 8.34 12.51
C GLY A 563 13.52 7.00 13.18
N LEU A 564 14.57 6.18 13.39
CA LEU A 564 14.45 4.89 14.05
C LEU A 564 14.14 5.04 15.55
N ASP A 565 14.71 6.05 16.22
CA ASP A 565 14.41 6.35 17.62
C ASP A 565 12.94 6.73 17.77
N LEU A 566 12.42 7.61 16.93
CA LEU A 566 11.01 7.99 16.89
C LEU A 566 10.10 6.76 16.70
N VAL A 567 10.44 5.90 15.75
CA VAL A 567 9.64 4.70 15.46
C VAL A 567 9.64 3.74 16.65
N CYS A 568 10.80 3.49 17.25
CA CYS A 568 10.88 2.60 18.42
C CYS A 568 10.14 3.18 19.63
N ASP A 569 10.22 4.48 19.86
CA ASP A 569 9.48 5.17 20.93
C ASP A 569 7.97 5.16 20.65
N GLY A 570 7.54 5.36 19.42
CA GLY A 570 6.14 5.21 19.02
C GLY A 570 5.61 3.81 19.34
N ILE A 571 6.34 2.76 18.97
CA ILE A 571 5.94 1.38 19.23
C ILE A 571 5.89 1.09 20.73
N THR A 572 6.91 1.48 21.49
CA THR A 572 7.05 1.07 22.89
C THR A 572 6.33 1.99 23.89
N LYS A 573 6.25 3.29 23.58
CA LYS A 573 5.73 4.33 24.50
C LYS A 573 4.42 4.97 23.99
N GLY A 574 4.07 4.80 22.68
CA GLY A 574 2.91 5.44 22.06
C GLY A 574 3.17 6.90 21.61
N THR A 575 4.43 7.29 21.46
CA THR A 575 4.79 8.61 20.93
C THR A 575 4.21 8.78 19.51
N PRO A 576 3.61 9.93 19.15
CA PRO A 576 3.12 10.17 17.82
C PRO A 576 4.20 9.99 16.73
N PHE A 577 3.86 9.32 15.64
CA PHE A 577 4.76 9.13 14.49
C PHE A 577 4.81 10.40 13.62
N ILE A 578 5.29 11.50 14.21
CA ILE A 578 5.48 12.80 13.55
C ILE A 578 6.97 13.15 13.64
N TYR A 579 7.64 13.10 12.49
CA TYR A 579 9.08 13.35 12.40
C TYR A 579 9.36 14.85 12.42
N ALA A 580 10.36 15.27 13.17
CA ALA A 580 10.76 16.67 13.32
C ALA A 580 11.59 17.15 12.11
N ALA A 581 11.10 16.95 10.89
CA ALA A 581 11.78 17.28 9.65
C ALA A 581 12.17 18.74 9.57
N GLU A 582 11.29 19.64 10.05
CA GLU A 582 11.50 21.09 10.08
C GLU A 582 12.77 21.48 10.87
N THR A 583 13.00 20.83 12.00
CA THR A 583 14.18 21.10 12.84
C THR A 583 15.47 20.68 12.13
N LEU A 584 15.45 19.52 11.48
CA LEU A 584 16.63 18.98 10.81
C LEU A 584 16.99 19.78 9.55
N ILE A 585 15.99 20.18 8.76
CA ILE A 585 16.20 20.99 7.55
C ILE A 585 16.79 22.34 7.93
N ARG A 586 16.27 23.03 8.97
CA ARG A 586 16.83 24.31 9.47
C ARG A 586 18.28 24.18 9.97
N GLN A 587 18.67 23.00 10.44
CA GLN A 587 20.06 22.69 10.82
C GLN A 587 20.96 22.32 9.64
N GLY A 588 20.48 22.40 8.40
CA GLY A 588 21.21 21.98 7.19
C GLY A 588 21.44 20.47 7.10
N ARG A 589 20.73 19.68 7.90
CA ARG A 589 20.80 18.22 7.85
C ARG A 589 19.81 17.72 6.79
N SER A 590 20.31 16.89 5.89
CA SER A 590 19.47 16.28 4.87
C SER A 590 18.33 15.51 5.54
N SER A 591 17.10 15.84 5.16
CA SER A 591 15.91 15.10 5.59
C SER A 591 15.57 13.96 4.61
N HIS A 592 16.59 13.39 3.92
CA HIS A 592 16.49 12.48 2.78
C HIS A 592 15.12 11.96 2.43
#